data_3e2e063c522448f506c9d031da0f149c
#
_entry.id   3e2e063c522448f506c9d031da0f149c
#
_cell.length_a   1.000
_cell.length_b   1.000
_cell.length_c   1.000
_cell.angle_alpha   90.00
_cell.angle_beta   90.00
_cell.angle_gamma   90.00
#
_symmetry.space_group_name_H-M   'P 1'
#
loop_
_entity.id
_entity.type
_entity.pdbx_description
1 polymer ?
#
loop_
_entity_poly.entity_id
_entity_poly.type
_entity_poly.pdbx_seq_one_letter_code
_entity_poly.pdbx_strand_id
1 'polypeptide(L)'
;MLWKHSHMSTLQRAIEIATEAHQGQLDKAGKDYIGHPLRVMEMGKTENEKIVGVLHDVIEDTDWTFEKLAAEGFSQEIISALRCVTKLSENENYDDFIERIKRNPLATAVKLNDLTDNMDIRRLPYLSDKDIKRLKKYLKAYKKLIGEPLYSIYAARQENPNAYEPWTEAADSELKAMWNEGVSVADIAGHFGRKQSAVITRIKKLGL
;
A
#
# COMPACT_ATOMS: atom_id res chain seq x y z
N MET A 1 -10.37 -42.44 -26.01
CA MET A 1 -9.57 -41.52 -25.14
C MET A 1 -9.70 -40.13 -25.72
N LEU A 2 -10.59 -39.32 -25.15
CA LEU A 2 -10.74 -37.91 -25.52
C LEU A 2 -9.63 -37.11 -24.84
N TRP A 3 -8.70 -36.59 -25.61
CA TRP A 3 -7.73 -35.60 -25.17
C TRP A 3 -8.53 -34.36 -24.76
N LYS A 4 -8.73 -34.17 -23.44
CA LYS A 4 -9.11 -32.86 -22.92
C LYS A 4 -7.93 -31.93 -23.23
N HIS A 5 -8.06 -31.14 -24.26
CA HIS A 5 -7.20 -29.95 -24.42
C HIS A 5 -7.43 -29.11 -23.18
N SER A 6 -6.43 -29.09 -22.32
CA SER A 6 -6.36 -28.11 -21.23
C SER A 6 -6.30 -26.75 -21.91
N HIS A 7 -7.45 -26.11 -22.12
CA HIS A 7 -7.50 -24.72 -22.52
C HIS A 7 -6.92 -23.92 -21.34
N MET A 8 -5.69 -23.45 -21.52
CA MET A 8 -5.17 -22.42 -20.61
C MET A 8 -5.99 -21.17 -20.85
N SER A 9 -6.57 -20.64 -19.77
CA SER A 9 -7.38 -19.45 -19.87
C SER A 9 -6.51 -18.23 -20.18
N THR A 10 -7.00 -17.37 -21.07
CA THR A 10 -6.26 -16.23 -21.63
C THR A 10 -6.63 -14.93 -20.91
N LEU A 11 -5.84 -13.89 -21.13
CA LEU A 11 -6.17 -12.53 -20.70
C LEU A 11 -7.54 -12.07 -21.23
N GLN A 12 -7.86 -12.43 -22.51
CA GLN A 12 -9.15 -12.11 -23.09
C GLN A 12 -10.31 -12.72 -22.28
N ARG A 13 -10.19 -13.98 -21.87
CA ARG A 13 -11.22 -14.63 -21.06
C ARG A 13 -11.35 -14.00 -19.66
N ALA A 14 -10.23 -13.56 -19.06
CA ALA A 14 -10.25 -12.84 -17.78
C ALA A 14 -11.00 -11.50 -17.89
N ILE A 15 -10.81 -10.77 -18.99
CA ILE A 15 -11.53 -9.51 -19.26
C ILE A 15 -13.03 -9.76 -19.43
N GLU A 16 -13.42 -10.80 -20.17
CA GLU A 16 -14.83 -11.18 -20.34
C GLU A 16 -15.47 -11.48 -18.99
N ILE A 17 -14.85 -12.34 -18.18
CA ILE A 17 -15.34 -12.70 -16.83
C ILE A 17 -15.50 -11.46 -15.96
N ALA A 18 -14.47 -10.60 -15.88
CA ALA A 18 -14.54 -9.40 -15.04
C ALA A 18 -15.63 -8.42 -15.53
N THR A 19 -15.79 -8.26 -16.85
CA THR A 19 -16.80 -7.38 -17.44
C THR A 19 -18.20 -7.87 -17.14
N GLU A 20 -18.46 -9.16 -17.31
CA GLU A 20 -19.76 -9.78 -16.99
C GLU A 20 -20.05 -9.73 -15.48
N ALA A 21 -19.05 -10.05 -14.65
CA ALA A 21 -19.19 -10.12 -13.20
C ALA A 21 -19.50 -8.75 -12.57
N HIS A 22 -18.89 -7.67 -13.07
CA HIS A 22 -19.11 -6.31 -12.57
C HIS A 22 -20.18 -5.51 -13.34
N GLN A 23 -20.95 -6.18 -14.19
CA GLN A 23 -21.98 -5.51 -14.97
C GLN A 23 -22.99 -4.79 -14.07
N GLY A 24 -23.22 -3.49 -14.34
CA GLY A 24 -24.15 -2.65 -13.58
C GLY A 24 -23.63 -2.16 -12.22
N GLN A 25 -22.42 -2.54 -11.80
CA GLN A 25 -21.80 -1.95 -10.61
C GLN A 25 -21.21 -0.58 -10.94
N LEU A 26 -21.33 0.36 -9.99
CA LEU A 26 -20.81 1.73 -10.13
C LEU A 26 -19.72 2.00 -9.09
N ASP A 27 -18.71 2.76 -9.49
CA ASP A 27 -17.69 3.26 -8.59
C ASP A 27 -18.21 4.48 -7.77
N LYS A 28 -17.39 5.01 -6.88
CA LYS A 28 -17.73 6.16 -6.02
C LYS A 28 -17.95 7.46 -6.78
N ALA A 29 -17.51 7.52 -8.03
CA ALA A 29 -17.73 8.66 -8.93
C ALA A 29 -18.97 8.44 -9.83
N GLY A 30 -19.71 7.33 -9.65
CA GLY A 30 -20.89 6.97 -10.45
C GLY A 30 -20.56 6.45 -11.84
N LYS A 31 -19.33 6.02 -12.09
CA LYS A 31 -18.90 5.40 -13.35
C LYS A 31 -18.91 3.86 -13.21
N ASP A 32 -18.97 3.17 -14.36
CA ASP A 32 -18.93 1.71 -14.38
C ASP A 32 -17.69 1.19 -13.64
N TYR A 33 -17.91 0.30 -12.64
CA TYR A 33 -16.87 -0.22 -11.76
C TYR A 33 -15.76 -0.93 -12.52
N ILE A 34 -16.09 -1.65 -13.60
CA ILE A 34 -15.13 -2.37 -14.43
C ILE A 34 -13.94 -1.50 -14.90
N GLY A 35 -14.12 -0.20 -14.98
CA GLY A 35 -13.04 0.72 -15.30
C GLY A 35 -11.86 0.66 -14.33
N HIS A 36 -12.07 0.34 -13.04
CA HIS A 36 -11.00 0.14 -12.06
C HIS A 36 -10.18 -1.13 -12.35
N PRO A 37 -10.75 -2.35 -12.42
CA PRO A 37 -10.03 -3.54 -12.79
C PRO A 37 -9.26 -3.44 -14.11
N LEU A 38 -9.85 -2.79 -15.13
CA LEU A 38 -9.17 -2.59 -16.41
C LEU A 38 -7.93 -1.70 -16.27
N ARG A 39 -7.96 -0.60 -15.52
CA ARG A 39 -6.77 0.23 -15.28
C ARG A 39 -5.70 -0.50 -14.47
N VAL A 40 -6.09 -1.31 -13.49
CA VAL A 40 -5.15 -2.16 -12.73
C VAL A 40 -4.47 -3.17 -13.66
N MET A 41 -5.23 -3.78 -14.57
CA MET A 41 -4.73 -4.66 -15.61
C MET A 41 -3.71 -3.94 -16.52
N GLU A 42 -4.03 -2.76 -17.02
CA GLU A 42 -3.17 -1.99 -17.92
C GLU A 42 -1.80 -1.66 -17.31
N MET A 43 -1.74 -1.47 -15.99
CA MET A 43 -0.48 -1.26 -15.26
C MET A 43 0.35 -2.54 -15.11
N GLY A 44 -0.21 -3.72 -15.38
CA GLY A 44 0.50 -5.00 -15.29
C GLY A 44 1.59 -5.13 -16.37
N LYS A 45 2.76 -5.62 -15.98
CA LYS A 45 3.94 -5.79 -16.85
C LYS A 45 3.98 -7.15 -17.53
N THR A 46 3.44 -8.17 -16.89
CA THR A 46 3.35 -9.54 -17.44
C THR A 46 1.90 -9.93 -17.69
N GLU A 47 1.68 -10.97 -18.49
CA GLU A 47 0.33 -11.48 -18.75
C GLU A 47 -0.36 -11.94 -17.46
N ASN A 48 0.36 -12.64 -16.56
CA ASN A 48 -0.17 -13.05 -15.27
C ASN A 48 -0.56 -11.85 -14.38
N GLU A 49 0.25 -10.78 -14.37
CA GLU A 49 -0.11 -9.54 -13.66
C GLU A 49 -1.39 -8.92 -14.22
N LYS A 50 -1.55 -8.91 -15.54
CA LYS A 50 -2.75 -8.39 -16.22
C LYS A 50 -3.98 -9.24 -15.88
N ILE A 51 -3.87 -10.56 -15.95
CA ILE A 51 -4.97 -11.48 -15.62
C ILE A 51 -5.39 -11.32 -14.16
N VAL A 52 -4.43 -11.36 -13.22
CA VAL A 52 -4.75 -11.17 -11.80
C VAL A 52 -5.27 -9.75 -11.55
N GLY A 53 -4.74 -8.75 -12.26
CA GLY A 53 -5.17 -7.35 -12.15
C GLY A 53 -6.63 -7.14 -12.55
N VAL A 54 -7.11 -7.77 -13.63
CA VAL A 54 -8.50 -7.63 -14.05
C VAL A 54 -9.48 -8.47 -13.20
N LEU A 55 -8.99 -9.55 -12.57
CA LEU A 55 -9.81 -10.47 -11.78
C LEU A 55 -9.78 -10.20 -10.25
N HIS A 56 -8.97 -9.26 -9.77
CA HIS A 56 -8.63 -9.14 -8.34
C HIS A 56 -9.83 -8.90 -7.42
N ASP A 57 -10.86 -8.20 -7.90
CA ASP A 57 -12.09 -7.90 -7.15
C ASP A 57 -13.26 -8.84 -7.48
N VAL A 58 -13.13 -9.69 -8.52
CA VAL A 58 -14.23 -10.54 -9.00
C VAL A 58 -14.78 -11.45 -7.89
N ILE A 59 -13.90 -12.00 -7.04
CA ILE A 59 -14.34 -12.93 -5.96
C ILE A 59 -14.88 -12.17 -4.75
N GLU A 60 -14.37 -10.96 -4.44
CA GLU A 60 -14.87 -10.18 -3.30
C GLU A 60 -16.27 -9.60 -3.58
N ASP A 61 -16.52 -9.19 -4.82
CA ASP A 61 -17.66 -8.33 -5.17
C ASP A 61 -18.74 -9.05 -5.99
N THR A 62 -18.59 -10.38 -6.27
CA THR A 62 -19.51 -11.14 -7.12
C THR A 62 -19.65 -12.61 -6.66
N ASP A 63 -20.51 -13.38 -7.35
CA ASP A 63 -20.73 -14.82 -7.09
C ASP A 63 -19.65 -15.75 -7.66
N TRP A 64 -18.53 -15.21 -8.14
CA TRP A 64 -17.40 -16.00 -8.61
C TRP A 64 -16.62 -16.60 -7.44
N THR A 65 -16.07 -17.80 -7.65
CA THR A 65 -15.24 -18.50 -6.67
C THR A 65 -13.89 -18.91 -7.28
N PHE A 66 -12.91 -19.22 -6.43
CA PHE A 66 -11.63 -19.73 -6.89
C PHE A 66 -11.77 -21.03 -7.70
N GLU A 67 -12.75 -21.87 -7.33
CA GLU A 67 -13.04 -23.13 -8.00
C GLU A 67 -13.61 -22.90 -9.41
N LYS A 68 -14.49 -21.92 -9.57
CA LYS A 68 -15.01 -21.51 -10.89
C LYS A 68 -13.87 -20.98 -11.78
N LEU A 69 -13.01 -20.10 -11.25
CA LEU A 69 -11.85 -19.60 -12.01
C LEU A 69 -10.85 -20.72 -12.36
N ALA A 70 -10.59 -21.67 -11.45
CA ALA A 70 -9.77 -22.83 -11.75
C ALA A 70 -10.39 -23.71 -12.84
N ALA A 71 -11.71 -23.88 -12.86
CA ALA A 71 -12.43 -24.63 -13.89
C ALA A 71 -12.39 -23.94 -15.27
N GLU A 72 -12.27 -22.60 -15.31
CA GLU A 72 -12.03 -21.83 -16.54
C GLU A 72 -10.60 -22.06 -17.11
N GLY A 73 -9.70 -22.71 -16.35
CA GLY A 73 -8.35 -23.06 -16.80
C GLY A 73 -7.26 -22.06 -16.40
N PHE A 74 -7.54 -21.13 -15.47
CA PHE A 74 -6.50 -20.27 -14.91
C PHE A 74 -5.49 -21.09 -14.10
N SER A 75 -4.20 -20.76 -14.26
CA SER A 75 -3.10 -21.51 -13.64
C SER A 75 -3.15 -21.42 -12.11
N GLN A 76 -2.52 -22.42 -11.45
CA GLN A 76 -2.40 -22.41 -9.98
C GLN A 76 -1.64 -21.18 -9.47
N GLU A 77 -0.71 -20.63 -10.25
CA GLU A 77 -0.02 -19.38 -9.92
C GLU A 77 -0.99 -18.20 -9.83
N ILE A 78 -1.86 -18.05 -10.85
CA ILE A 78 -2.90 -17.01 -10.90
C ILE A 78 -3.88 -17.18 -9.74
N ILE A 79 -4.40 -18.40 -9.52
CA ILE A 79 -5.33 -18.69 -8.41
C ILE A 79 -4.69 -18.39 -7.05
N SER A 80 -3.42 -18.75 -6.85
CA SER A 80 -2.69 -18.44 -5.61
C SER A 80 -2.54 -16.94 -5.37
N ALA A 81 -2.24 -16.17 -6.43
CA ALA A 81 -2.13 -14.72 -6.33
C ALA A 81 -3.50 -14.08 -6.01
N LEU A 82 -4.57 -14.52 -6.68
CA LEU A 82 -5.94 -14.09 -6.40
C LEU A 82 -6.33 -14.37 -4.94
N ARG A 83 -6.03 -15.55 -4.40
CA ARG A 83 -6.24 -15.87 -2.96
C ARG A 83 -5.50 -14.90 -2.03
N CYS A 84 -4.33 -14.42 -2.44
CA CYS A 84 -3.57 -13.44 -1.65
C CYS A 84 -4.19 -12.04 -1.69
N VAL A 85 -4.77 -11.60 -2.81
CA VAL A 85 -5.36 -10.25 -2.94
C VAL A 85 -6.83 -10.18 -2.50
N THR A 86 -7.52 -11.31 -2.38
CA THR A 86 -8.90 -11.41 -1.88
C THR A 86 -8.91 -11.47 -0.35
N LYS A 87 -9.72 -10.69 0.33
CA LYS A 87 -9.87 -10.78 1.79
C LYS A 87 -10.51 -12.09 2.21
N LEU A 88 -10.04 -12.66 3.32
CA LEU A 88 -10.58 -13.92 3.87
C LEU A 88 -11.91 -13.72 4.62
N SER A 89 -12.13 -12.53 5.16
CA SER A 89 -13.37 -12.13 5.84
C SER A 89 -13.44 -10.60 5.94
N GLU A 90 -14.63 -10.06 6.19
CA GLU A 90 -14.82 -8.62 6.44
C GLU A 90 -14.03 -8.11 7.65
N ASN A 91 -13.76 -8.98 8.62
CA ASN A 91 -13.04 -8.66 9.86
C ASN A 91 -11.53 -8.91 9.76
N GLU A 92 -10.99 -9.31 8.59
CA GLU A 92 -9.55 -9.52 8.43
C GLU A 92 -8.78 -8.23 8.72
N ASN A 93 -7.79 -8.32 9.62
CA ASN A 93 -6.92 -7.19 9.90
C ASN A 93 -6.19 -6.76 8.63
N TYR A 94 -6.24 -5.46 8.30
CA TYR A 94 -5.68 -4.96 7.06
C TYR A 94 -4.14 -5.07 7.00
N ASP A 95 -3.44 -4.94 8.13
CA ASP A 95 -1.98 -5.10 8.16
C ASP A 95 -1.57 -6.56 7.95
N ASP A 96 -2.36 -7.55 8.44
CA ASP A 96 -2.14 -8.99 8.21
C ASP A 96 -2.45 -9.36 6.75
N PHE A 97 -3.51 -8.77 6.17
CA PHE A 97 -3.81 -8.89 4.76
C PHE A 97 -2.63 -8.44 3.88
N ILE A 98 -2.05 -7.28 4.17
CA ILE A 98 -0.87 -6.77 3.44
C ILE A 98 0.36 -7.65 3.64
N GLU A 99 0.57 -8.22 4.84
CA GLU A 99 1.67 -9.18 5.06
C GLU A 99 1.48 -10.48 4.26
N ARG A 100 0.24 -10.96 4.12
CA ARG A 100 -0.08 -12.12 3.28
C ARG A 100 0.22 -11.84 1.81
N ILE A 101 -0.18 -10.69 1.29
CA ILE A 101 0.12 -10.25 -0.08
C ILE A 101 1.63 -10.20 -0.33
N LYS A 102 2.40 -9.63 0.61
CA LYS A 102 3.86 -9.46 0.50
C LYS A 102 4.62 -10.76 0.28
N ARG A 103 4.06 -11.91 0.69
CA ARG A 103 4.66 -13.23 0.50
C ARG A 103 4.52 -13.79 -0.93
N ASN A 104 3.67 -13.17 -1.76
CA ASN A 104 3.47 -13.60 -3.14
C ASN A 104 3.84 -12.44 -4.09
N PRO A 105 4.92 -12.58 -4.90
CA PRO A 105 5.39 -11.51 -5.79
C PRO A 105 4.35 -11.03 -6.80
N LEU A 106 3.56 -11.95 -7.39
CA LEU A 106 2.51 -11.62 -8.34
C LEU A 106 1.37 -10.83 -7.66
N ALA A 107 0.92 -11.28 -6.49
CA ALA A 107 -0.09 -10.56 -5.70
C ALA A 107 0.43 -9.17 -5.27
N THR A 108 1.72 -9.06 -4.91
CA THR A 108 2.35 -7.79 -4.55
C THR A 108 2.33 -6.80 -5.72
N ALA A 109 2.73 -7.24 -6.91
CA ALA A 109 2.73 -6.39 -8.11
C ALA A 109 1.32 -5.87 -8.43
N VAL A 110 0.32 -6.75 -8.40
CA VAL A 110 -1.08 -6.38 -8.64
C VAL A 110 -1.61 -5.45 -7.55
N LYS A 111 -1.32 -5.70 -6.27
CA LYS A 111 -1.79 -4.83 -5.18
C LYS A 111 -1.17 -3.44 -5.22
N LEU A 112 0.07 -3.32 -5.69
CA LEU A 112 0.68 -2.01 -5.93
C LEU A 112 -0.06 -1.22 -7.02
N ASN A 113 -0.46 -1.88 -8.11
CA ASN A 113 -1.25 -1.27 -9.19
C ASN A 113 -2.64 -0.85 -8.68
N ASP A 114 -3.33 -1.73 -7.95
CA ASP A 114 -4.62 -1.46 -7.31
C ASP A 114 -4.55 -0.26 -6.36
N LEU A 115 -3.56 -0.23 -5.47
CA LEU A 115 -3.35 0.90 -4.57
C LEU A 115 -3.05 2.20 -5.33
N THR A 116 -2.29 2.13 -6.43
CA THR A 116 -1.99 3.29 -7.28
C THR A 116 -3.27 3.87 -7.89
N ASP A 117 -4.12 3.03 -8.49
CA ASP A 117 -5.41 3.49 -9.05
C ASP A 117 -6.35 4.03 -7.97
N ASN A 118 -6.42 3.36 -6.82
CA ASN A 118 -7.26 3.77 -5.69
C ASN A 118 -6.79 5.06 -5.01
N MET A 119 -5.52 5.44 -5.15
CA MET A 119 -4.97 6.69 -4.64
C MET A 119 -5.02 7.84 -5.66
N ASP A 120 -5.48 7.61 -6.88
CA ASP A 120 -5.68 8.68 -7.86
C ASP A 120 -6.88 9.56 -7.49
N ILE A 121 -6.60 10.61 -6.73
CA ILE A 121 -7.61 11.56 -6.24
C ILE A 121 -8.29 12.36 -7.34
N ARG A 122 -7.71 12.43 -8.55
CA ARG A 122 -8.29 13.17 -9.70
C ARG A 122 -9.63 12.57 -10.16
N ARG A 123 -9.89 11.32 -9.78
CA ARG A 123 -11.14 10.63 -10.08
C ARG A 123 -12.30 11.00 -9.14
N LEU A 124 -12.00 11.64 -8.01
CA LEU A 124 -13.00 12.00 -7.02
C LEU A 124 -13.55 13.42 -7.29
N PRO A 125 -14.85 13.64 -7.20
CA PRO A 125 -15.43 14.97 -7.36
C PRO A 125 -15.05 15.92 -6.22
N TYR A 126 -14.80 15.40 -5.03
CA TYR A 126 -14.28 16.10 -3.85
C TYR A 126 -13.64 15.09 -2.88
N LEU A 127 -12.86 15.59 -1.91
CA LEU A 127 -12.22 14.78 -0.88
C LEU A 127 -12.99 14.93 0.45
N SER A 128 -13.57 13.83 0.93
CA SER A 128 -14.13 13.73 2.27
C SER A 128 -13.07 13.29 3.30
N ASP A 129 -13.34 13.51 4.60
CA ASP A 129 -12.48 12.99 5.70
C ASP A 129 -12.34 11.46 5.64
N LYS A 130 -13.37 10.76 5.17
CA LYS A 130 -13.34 9.31 4.96
C LYS A 130 -12.34 8.94 3.85
N ASP A 131 -12.29 9.72 2.78
CA ASP A 131 -11.32 9.51 1.70
C ASP A 131 -9.89 9.78 2.17
N ILE A 132 -9.66 10.83 2.94
CA ILE A 132 -8.35 11.14 3.53
C ILE A 132 -7.86 9.99 4.43
N LYS A 133 -8.73 9.43 5.29
CA LYS A 133 -8.40 8.26 6.13
C LYS A 133 -8.04 7.04 5.28
N ARG A 134 -8.80 6.80 4.20
CA ARG A 134 -8.54 5.70 3.25
C ARG A 134 -7.21 5.87 2.52
N LEU A 135 -6.92 7.07 2.00
CA LEU A 135 -5.66 7.39 1.33
C LEU A 135 -4.45 7.19 2.24
N LYS A 136 -4.53 7.61 3.51
CA LYS A 136 -3.47 7.36 4.50
C LYS A 136 -3.22 5.86 4.69
N LYS A 137 -4.29 5.06 4.79
CA LYS A 137 -4.22 3.59 4.91
C LYS A 137 -3.56 2.97 3.66
N TYR A 138 -3.94 3.40 2.47
CA TYR A 138 -3.42 2.87 1.21
C TYR A 138 -1.95 3.26 0.99
N LEU A 139 -1.58 4.49 1.29
CA LEU A 139 -0.18 4.93 1.22
C LEU A 139 0.72 4.13 2.19
N LYS A 140 0.23 3.84 3.41
CA LYS A 140 0.93 2.98 4.37
C LYS A 140 1.16 1.59 3.79
N ALA A 141 0.13 0.98 3.21
CA ALA A 141 0.20 -0.33 2.59
C ALA A 141 1.16 -0.36 1.39
N TYR A 142 1.07 0.64 0.51
CA TYR A 142 1.96 0.79 -0.64
C TYR A 142 3.43 0.81 -0.21
N LYS A 143 3.78 1.69 0.74
CA LYS A 143 5.16 1.79 1.27
C LYS A 143 5.64 0.48 1.90
N LYS A 144 4.78 -0.22 2.62
CA LYS A 144 5.09 -1.53 3.21
C LYS A 144 5.40 -2.59 2.16
N LEU A 145 4.65 -2.59 1.04
CA LEU A 145 4.85 -3.54 -0.07
C LEU A 145 6.14 -3.27 -0.85
N ILE A 146 6.52 -2.00 -1.10
CA ILE A 146 7.78 -1.66 -1.77
C ILE A 146 9.00 -1.70 -0.83
N GLY A 147 8.80 -2.01 0.46
CA GLY A 147 9.89 -2.08 1.44
C GLY A 147 10.44 -0.72 1.88
N GLU A 148 9.76 0.38 1.56
CA GLU A 148 10.13 1.69 2.08
C GLU A 148 9.76 1.82 3.57
N PRO A 149 10.67 2.31 4.42
CA PRO A 149 10.34 2.63 5.79
C PRO A 149 9.24 3.70 5.82
N LEU A 150 8.27 3.53 6.73
CA LEU A 150 7.23 4.54 6.99
C LEU A 150 7.82 5.78 7.67
N TYR A 151 8.81 6.39 7.03
CA TYR A 151 9.41 7.63 7.49
C TYR A 151 8.46 8.77 7.14
N SER A 152 7.67 9.20 8.10
CA SER A 152 6.97 10.47 7.97
C SER A 152 7.50 11.42 9.03
N ILE A 153 7.75 12.67 8.63
CA ILE A 153 8.05 13.76 9.58
C ILE A 153 6.96 13.82 10.64
N TYR A 154 5.71 13.57 10.27
CA TYR A 154 4.58 13.50 11.19
C TYR A 154 4.76 12.41 12.26
N ALA A 155 5.10 11.16 11.87
CA ALA A 155 5.33 10.08 12.84
C ALA A 155 6.54 10.37 13.73
N ALA A 156 7.62 10.92 13.16
CA ALA A 156 8.79 11.32 13.92
C ALA A 156 8.47 12.43 14.95
N ARG A 157 7.55 13.36 14.60
CA ARG A 157 7.11 14.45 15.48
C ARG A 157 6.13 14.02 16.56
N GLN A 158 5.43 12.89 16.41
CA GLN A 158 4.63 12.32 17.52
C GLN A 158 5.50 11.90 18.71
N GLU A 159 6.70 11.37 18.44
CA GLU A 159 7.66 10.96 19.48
C GLU A 159 8.62 12.09 19.87
N ASN A 160 8.99 12.93 18.93
CA ASN A 160 9.97 14.01 19.08
C ASN A 160 9.42 15.27 18.39
N PRO A 161 8.71 16.15 19.10
CA PRO A 161 7.94 17.25 18.51
C PRO A 161 8.73 18.15 17.55
N ASN A 162 10.01 18.35 17.80
CA ASN A 162 10.90 19.18 16.99
C ASN A 162 11.77 18.36 16.01
N ALA A 163 11.37 17.11 15.70
CA ALA A 163 12.07 16.31 14.69
C ALA A 163 12.07 17.04 13.33
N TYR A 164 13.25 17.09 12.69
CA TYR A 164 13.50 17.75 11.41
C TYR A 164 13.32 19.29 11.40
N GLU A 165 13.05 19.93 12.53
CA GLU A 165 13.12 21.40 12.61
C GLU A 165 14.61 21.85 12.46
N PRO A 166 14.89 22.98 11.79
CA PRO A 166 16.21 23.55 11.77
C PRO A 166 16.74 23.82 13.18
N TRP A 167 18.06 23.69 13.37
CA TRP A 167 18.73 24.20 14.56
C TRP A 167 18.94 25.70 14.40
N THR A 168 18.46 26.47 15.34
CA THR A 168 18.68 27.91 15.39
C THR A 168 19.96 28.21 16.16
N GLU A 169 20.52 29.43 16.00
CA GLU A 169 21.68 29.89 16.76
C GLU A 169 21.41 29.91 18.28
N ALA A 170 20.18 30.26 18.68
CA ALA A 170 19.76 30.23 20.08
C ALA A 170 19.78 28.79 20.61
N ALA A 171 19.21 27.83 19.86
CA ALA A 171 19.22 26.41 20.24
C ALA A 171 20.66 25.83 20.29
N ASP A 172 21.55 26.27 19.42
CA ASP A 172 22.97 25.87 19.45
C ASP A 172 23.69 26.40 20.68
N SER A 173 23.42 27.66 21.06
CA SER A 173 24.01 28.29 22.26
C SER A 173 23.53 27.60 23.56
N GLU A 174 22.24 27.28 23.63
CA GLU A 174 21.64 26.56 24.73
C GLU A 174 22.15 25.13 24.85
N LEU A 175 22.28 24.42 23.70
CA LEU A 175 22.86 23.07 23.63
C LEU A 175 24.30 23.07 24.15
N LYS A 176 25.11 24.08 23.79
CA LYS A 176 26.51 24.23 24.27
C LYS A 176 26.55 24.42 25.79
N ALA A 177 25.67 25.25 26.33
CA ALA A 177 25.60 25.48 27.77
C ALA A 177 25.26 24.17 28.50
N MET A 178 24.19 23.48 28.13
CA MET A 178 23.80 22.18 28.71
C MET A 178 24.89 21.14 28.62
N TRP A 179 25.58 21.07 27.47
CA TRP A 179 26.69 20.13 27.28
C TRP A 179 27.88 20.41 28.21
N ASN A 180 28.26 21.67 28.35
CA ASN A 180 29.33 22.10 29.24
C ASN A 180 29.01 21.91 30.73
N GLU A 181 27.72 21.96 31.10
CA GLU A 181 27.22 21.64 32.44
C GLU A 181 27.14 20.13 32.73
N GLY A 182 27.46 19.29 31.73
CA GLY A 182 27.47 17.83 31.86
C GLY A 182 26.08 17.19 31.83
N VAL A 183 25.07 17.88 31.26
CA VAL A 183 23.71 17.33 31.07
C VAL A 183 23.76 16.14 30.12
N SER A 184 23.06 15.06 30.45
CA SER A 184 23.05 13.86 29.64
C SER A 184 22.44 14.11 28.25
N VAL A 185 22.93 13.37 27.20
CA VAL A 185 22.37 13.44 25.85
C VAL A 185 20.87 13.12 25.84
N ALA A 186 20.42 12.24 26.73
CA ALA A 186 19.01 11.87 26.85
C ALA A 186 18.15 13.07 27.32
N ASP A 187 18.63 13.80 28.36
CA ASP A 187 17.94 14.95 28.89
C ASP A 187 17.96 16.12 27.91
N ILE A 188 19.11 16.36 27.25
CA ILE A 188 19.21 17.35 26.15
C ILE A 188 18.23 17.02 25.04
N ALA A 189 18.13 15.74 24.65
CA ALA A 189 17.20 15.32 23.62
C ALA A 189 15.73 15.53 24.01
N GLY A 190 15.38 15.23 25.26
CA GLY A 190 14.07 15.52 25.85
C GLY A 190 13.77 17.01 25.84
N HIS A 191 14.70 17.85 26.31
CA HIS A 191 14.56 19.31 26.37
C HIS A 191 14.27 19.90 24.97
N PHE A 192 15.03 19.48 23.95
CA PHE A 192 14.83 19.98 22.58
C PHE A 192 13.71 19.25 21.82
N GLY A 193 13.05 18.25 22.39
CA GLY A 193 12.04 17.44 21.69
C GLY A 193 12.60 16.75 20.43
N ARG A 194 13.82 16.23 20.51
CA ARG A 194 14.56 15.61 19.40
C ARG A 194 15.08 14.24 19.76
N LYS A 195 15.38 13.42 18.76
CA LYS A 195 16.07 12.12 18.98
C LYS A 195 17.50 12.34 19.49
N GLN A 196 17.96 11.47 20.38
CA GLN A 196 19.34 11.52 20.90
C GLN A 196 20.38 11.51 19.76
N SER A 197 20.14 10.73 18.69
CA SER A 197 21.02 10.71 17.52
C SER A 197 21.14 12.07 16.81
N ALA A 198 20.06 12.87 16.77
CA ALA A 198 20.08 14.21 16.20
C ALA A 198 20.89 15.18 17.07
N VAL A 199 20.80 15.06 18.40
CA VAL A 199 21.60 15.82 19.37
C VAL A 199 23.06 15.47 19.23
N ILE A 200 23.43 14.18 19.23
CA ILE A 200 24.82 13.71 19.04
C ILE A 200 25.41 14.27 17.73
N THR A 201 24.62 14.21 16.63
CA THR A 201 25.07 14.75 15.34
C THR A 201 25.32 16.27 15.43
N ARG A 202 24.47 16.99 16.16
CA ARG A 202 24.62 18.44 16.32
C ARG A 202 25.82 18.80 17.19
N ILE A 203 26.03 18.10 18.30
CA ILE A 203 27.21 18.23 19.17
C ILE A 203 28.51 18.09 18.35
N LYS A 204 28.61 17.00 17.58
CA LYS A 204 29.77 16.78 16.68
C LYS A 204 29.93 17.90 15.66
N LYS A 205 28.85 18.44 15.09
CA LYS A 205 28.89 19.55 14.12
C LYS A 205 29.35 20.86 14.76
N LEU A 206 29.09 21.05 16.05
CA LEU A 206 29.49 22.23 16.81
C LEU A 206 30.94 22.12 17.39
N GLY A 207 31.59 20.96 17.21
CA GLY A 207 32.95 20.72 17.69
C GLY A 207 33.04 20.52 19.21
N LEU A 208 32.00 19.99 19.84
CA LEU A 208 31.88 19.73 21.26
C LEU A 208 32.20 18.27 21.60
#